data_a205b2d444713bab1424c709c418535a
#
_entry.id   a205b2d444713bab1424c709c418535a
#
_cell.length_a   1.000
_cell.length_b   1.000
_cell.length_c   1.000
_cell.angle_alpha   90.00
_cell.angle_beta   90.00
_cell.angle_gamma   90.00
#
_symmetry.space_group_name_H-M   'P 1'
#
loop_
_entity.id
_entity.type
_entity.pdbx_description
1 polymer ?
#
loop_
_entity_poly.entity_id
_entity_poly.type
_entity_poly.pdbx_seq_one_letter_code
_entity_poly.pdbx_strand_id
1 'polypeptide(L)'
;MGRLLSGFADCICCGRGNRYQSADAWMNQPLNIFQPRSTATLEDLLEKSSRAREAVWQQLGSLEPLVLSHLVSPTLSGGPKWPALRQAFRLVRRPNGNVILASDGLSDPFDDITLGDGNVNGFGLEFYIETPGNEIAETIHDVKKSWQFQLLYTVSQLAAGHGGIRAIMDDMKLLSTEAEGVNEAIAEEHRKALVNGAGRVGALLGLQSPQDSSSASADKEADSTGVPERIPDMPLTEVKLVNIKLLTLAELKLITDRGAEGRKRLSELFAGPERLVSSLHRPSAV
;
A
#
# COMPACT_ATOMS: atom_id res chain seq x y z
N MET A 1 -17.59 -16.64 -12.55
CA MET A 1 -17.37 -15.19 -12.63
C MET A 1 -18.14 -14.52 -11.50
N GLY A 2 -17.53 -14.02 -10.44
CA GLY A 2 -18.21 -13.31 -9.36
C GLY A 2 -17.83 -13.74 -7.95
N ARG A 3 -16.54 -13.79 -7.57
CA ARG A 3 -16.11 -14.04 -6.18
C ARG A 3 -14.90 -13.22 -5.71
N LEU A 4 -14.51 -12.16 -6.42
CA LEU A 4 -13.34 -11.34 -6.03
C LEU A 4 -13.64 -10.19 -5.05
N LEU A 5 -14.90 -9.98 -4.65
CA LEU A 5 -15.31 -8.85 -3.80
C LEU A 5 -15.58 -9.21 -2.33
N SER A 6 -15.54 -10.49 -1.94
CA SER A 6 -15.89 -10.88 -0.56
C SER A 6 -14.81 -10.63 0.48
N GLY A 7 -13.54 -10.50 0.09
CA GLY A 7 -12.43 -10.41 1.04
C GLY A 7 -12.32 -9.10 1.83
N PHE A 8 -12.80 -7.98 1.28
CA PHE A 8 -12.79 -6.69 2.00
C PHE A 8 -14.05 -6.48 2.86
N ALA A 9 -15.20 -7.01 2.42
CA ALA A 9 -16.46 -6.80 3.13
C ALA A 9 -16.51 -7.52 4.48
N ASP A 10 -15.95 -8.73 4.55
CA ASP A 10 -16.04 -9.55 5.76
C ASP A 10 -15.05 -9.12 6.87
N CYS A 11 -13.96 -8.43 6.53
CA CYS A 11 -12.96 -7.97 7.52
C CYS A 11 -13.26 -6.57 8.08
N ILE A 12 -14.09 -5.76 7.40
CA ILE A 12 -14.46 -4.40 7.82
C ILE A 12 -15.69 -4.40 8.75
N CYS A 13 -16.51 -5.45 8.75
CA CYS A 13 -17.83 -5.47 9.38
C CYS A 13 -17.93 -6.09 10.80
N CYS A 14 -16.83 -6.39 11.50
CA CYS A 14 -16.90 -6.83 12.91
C CYS A 14 -16.97 -5.67 13.92
N GLY A 15 -17.85 -4.73 13.67
CA GLY A 15 -18.30 -3.72 14.63
C GLY A 15 -19.80 -3.54 14.47
N ARG A 16 -20.61 -4.24 15.27
CA ARG A 16 -22.06 -3.97 15.38
C ARG A 16 -22.26 -2.55 15.89
N GLY A 17 -22.63 -1.66 15.00
CA GLY A 17 -22.99 -0.28 15.32
C GLY A 17 -23.60 0.39 14.10
N ASN A 18 -24.92 0.22 13.98
CA ASN A 18 -25.84 0.76 12.97
C ASN A 18 -25.62 2.27 12.77
N ARG A 19 -24.97 2.68 11.67
CA ARG A 19 -25.17 4.00 11.03
C ARG A 19 -24.64 3.94 9.59
N TYR A 20 -25.38 3.29 8.71
CA TYR A 20 -25.35 3.62 7.30
C TYR A 20 -25.98 5.01 7.15
N GLN A 21 -25.18 6.04 7.08
CA GLN A 21 -25.63 7.28 6.45
C GLN A 21 -25.68 7.00 4.95
N SER A 22 -26.85 7.25 4.38
CA SER A 22 -27.19 7.00 2.99
C SER A 22 -26.17 7.61 2.01
N ALA A 23 -25.94 6.91 0.90
CA ALA A 23 -25.13 7.36 -0.24
C ALA A 23 -25.50 8.75 -0.78
N ASP A 24 -26.63 9.28 -0.37
CA ASP A 24 -27.16 10.58 -0.80
C ASP A 24 -26.43 11.80 -0.20
N ALA A 25 -25.59 11.60 0.84
CA ALA A 25 -24.83 12.72 1.44
C ALA A 25 -23.69 13.23 0.53
N TRP A 26 -23.27 12.47 -0.49
CA TRP A 26 -22.22 12.85 -1.42
C TRP A 26 -22.73 13.62 -2.64
N MET A 27 -24.04 13.57 -2.94
CA MET A 27 -24.63 14.22 -4.11
C MET A 27 -24.97 15.70 -3.91
N ASN A 28 -24.88 16.24 -2.71
CA ASN A 28 -25.26 17.62 -2.39
C ASN A 28 -24.11 18.56 -2.05
N GLN A 29 -22.85 18.21 -2.38
CA GLN A 29 -21.80 19.21 -2.35
C GLN A 29 -21.94 20.08 -3.61
N PRO A 30 -21.99 21.44 -3.48
CA PRO A 30 -22.02 22.30 -4.65
C PRO A 30 -20.75 22.05 -5.46
N LEU A 31 -20.92 21.62 -6.71
CA LEU A 31 -19.85 21.57 -7.70
C LEU A 31 -19.24 22.97 -7.76
N ASN A 32 -18.06 23.12 -7.20
CA ASN A 32 -17.30 24.36 -7.28
C ASN A 32 -16.71 24.47 -8.70
N ILE A 33 -17.54 24.99 -9.63
CA ILE A 33 -17.34 24.97 -11.09
C ILE A 33 -16.22 25.94 -11.54
N PHE A 34 -15.58 26.67 -10.61
CA PHE A 34 -14.57 27.66 -10.93
C PHE A 34 -13.28 27.51 -10.11
N GLN A 35 -12.59 26.38 -10.26
CA GLN A 35 -11.14 26.41 -10.09
C GLN A 35 -10.50 26.49 -11.49
N PRO A 36 -9.51 27.39 -11.71
CA PRO A 36 -8.81 27.43 -12.99
C PRO A 36 -8.16 26.07 -13.20
N ARG A 37 -8.58 25.37 -14.26
CA ARG A 37 -7.93 24.14 -14.69
C ARG A 37 -6.45 24.46 -14.84
N SER A 38 -5.59 23.72 -14.17
CA SER A 38 -4.16 23.73 -14.46
C SER A 38 -3.99 23.66 -15.97
N THR A 39 -3.16 24.54 -16.55
CA THR A 39 -2.81 24.50 -17.98
C THR A 39 -1.97 23.29 -18.35
N ALA A 40 -1.57 22.46 -17.34
CA ALA A 40 -0.81 21.26 -17.51
C ALA A 40 -1.66 20.18 -18.22
N THR A 41 -1.05 19.54 -19.20
CA THR A 41 -1.66 18.37 -19.86
C THR A 41 -1.69 17.17 -18.94
N LEU A 42 -2.51 16.16 -19.24
CA LEU A 42 -2.49 14.90 -18.51
C LEU A 42 -1.09 14.26 -18.50
N GLU A 43 -0.38 14.34 -19.63
CA GLU A 43 0.99 13.83 -19.77
C GLU A 43 1.96 14.54 -18.82
N ASP A 44 1.89 15.88 -18.73
CA ASP A 44 2.69 16.66 -17.77
C ASP A 44 2.40 16.26 -16.31
N LEU A 45 1.14 15.99 -15.98
CA LEU A 45 0.72 15.57 -14.65
C LEU A 45 1.21 14.16 -14.31
N LEU A 46 1.13 13.24 -15.26
CA LEU A 46 1.65 11.87 -15.12
C LEU A 46 3.17 11.88 -14.91
N GLU A 47 3.89 12.68 -15.70
CA GLU A 47 5.35 12.82 -15.58
C GLU A 47 5.75 13.43 -14.23
N LYS A 48 5.08 14.49 -13.78
CA LYS A 48 5.32 15.10 -12.46
C LYS A 48 5.05 14.13 -11.34
N SER A 49 3.95 13.38 -11.41
CA SER A 49 3.61 12.35 -10.41
C SER A 49 4.68 11.25 -10.34
N SER A 50 5.15 10.77 -11.48
CA SER A 50 6.22 9.77 -11.56
C SER A 50 7.52 10.28 -10.95
N ARG A 51 7.93 11.50 -11.32
CA ARG A 51 9.14 12.14 -10.78
C ARG A 51 9.09 12.35 -9.28
N ALA A 52 7.94 12.77 -8.74
CA ALA A 52 7.76 12.95 -7.29
C ALA A 52 7.94 11.62 -6.54
N ARG A 53 7.35 10.53 -7.03
CA ARG A 53 7.53 9.18 -6.46
C ARG A 53 8.98 8.72 -6.56
N GLU A 54 9.60 8.86 -7.72
CA GLU A 54 11.01 8.47 -7.94
C GLU A 54 11.96 9.22 -7.01
N ALA A 55 11.75 10.51 -6.80
CA ALA A 55 12.58 11.33 -5.91
C ALA A 55 12.57 10.80 -4.47
N VAL A 56 11.41 10.38 -3.96
CA VAL A 56 11.32 9.76 -2.63
C VAL A 56 12.11 8.45 -2.58
N TRP A 57 11.95 7.59 -3.58
CA TRP A 57 12.63 6.30 -3.59
C TRP A 57 14.15 6.44 -3.72
N GLN A 58 14.63 7.40 -4.51
CA GLN A 58 16.06 7.70 -4.66
C GLN A 58 16.70 8.25 -3.37
N GLN A 59 15.94 8.97 -2.54
CA GLN A 59 16.41 9.42 -1.23
C GLN A 59 16.58 8.26 -0.24
N LEU A 60 15.81 7.17 -0.40
CA LEU A 60 15.83 6.03 0.50
C LEU A 60 16.88 4.97 0.12
N GLY A 61 17.35 4.97 -1.13
CA GLY A 61 18.32 4.00 -1.59
C GLY A 61 18.54 4.00 -3.10
N SER A 62 19.16 2.94 -3.59
CA SER A 62 19.36 2.72 -5.02
C SER A 62 18.08 2.22 -5.65
N LEU A 63 17.45 3.06 -6.46
CA LEU A 63 16.26 2.71 -7.25
C LEU A 63 16.68 1.88 -8.46
N GLU A 64 16.14 0.67 -8.59
CA GLU A 64 16.38 -0.17 -9.76
C GLU A 64 15.81 0.49 -11.02
N PRO A 65 16.58 0.55 -12.12
CA PRO A 65 16.13 1.21 -13.34
C PRO A 65 14.98 0.48 -14.03
N LEU A 66 14.90 -0.83 -13.85
CA LEU A 66 13.83 -1.65 -14.42
C LEU A 66 12.55 -1.54 -13.58
N VAL A 67 11.47 -1.21 -14.26
CA VAL A 67 10.12 -1.15 -13.68
C VAL A 67 9.47 -2.53 -13.79
N LEU A 68 8.98 -3.06 -12.68
CA LEU A 68 8.15 -4.26 -12.66
C LEU A 68 6.77 -3.90 -13.18
N SER A 69 6.39 -4.43 -14.33
CA SER A 69 5.06 -4.23 -14.92
C SER A 69 4.57 -5.51 -15.58
N HIS A 70 3.28 -5.59 -15.87
CA HIS A 70 2.72 -6.65 -16.68
C HIS A 70 2.94 -6.34 -18.16
N LEU A 71 3.19 -7.37 -18.98
CA LEU A 71 3.28 -7.23 -20.42
C LEU A 71 1.93 -6.83 -21.03
N VAL A 72 0.85 -7.34 -20.44
CA VAL A 72 -0.53 -6.98 -20.77
C VAL A 72 -1.18 -6.47 -19.48
N SER A 73 -1.84 -5.32 -19.53
CA SER A 73 -2.50 -4.77 -18.34
C SER A 73 -3.52 -5.75 -17.76
N PRO A 74 -3.48 -6.05 -16.45
CA PRO A 74 -4.48 -6.90 -15.80
C PRO A 74 -5.92 -6.43 -16.01
N THR A 75 -6.13 -5.13 -16.22
CA THR A 75 -7.44 -4.55 -16.56
C THR A 75 -8.05 -5.18 -17.81
N LEU A 76 -7.24 -5.51 -18.81
CA LEU A 76 -7.72 -6.16 -20.04
C LEU A 76 -8.18 -7.61 -19.82
N SER A 77 -7.78 -8.20 -18.71
CA SER A 77 -8.19 -9.54 -18.27
C SER A 77 -9.28 -9.51 -17.19
N GLY A 78 -9.95 -8.37 -17.01
CA GLY A 78 -11.02 -8.20 -16.02
C GLY A 78 -10.54 -7.84 -14.62
N GLY A 79 -9.27 -7.52 -14.44
CA GLY A 79 -8.74 -6.99 -13.19
C GLY A 79 -9.20 -5.55 -12.92
N PRO A 80 -9.08 -5.06 -11.67
CA PRO A 80 -9.43 -3.70 -11.32
C PRO A 80 -8.65 -2.67 -12.15
N LYS A 81 -9.33 -1.59 -12.51
CA LYS A 81 -8.71 -0.47 -13.19
C LYS A 81 -7.91 0.37 -12.19
N TRP A 82 -6.70 0.75 -12.58
CA TRP A 82 -5.92 1.78 -11.91
C TRP A 82 -6.24 3.16 -12.51
N PRO A 83 -5.81 4.25 -11.85
CA PRO A 83 -6.07 5.60 -12.34
C PRO A 83 -5.58 5.85 -13.76
N ALA A 84 -4.41 5.33 -14.11
CA ALA A 84 -3.90 5.26 -15.46
C ALA A 84 -3.72 3.79 -15.91
N LEU A 85 -3.56 3.57 -17.20
CA LEU A 85 -3.42 2.21 -17.77
C LEU A 85 -2.20 1.47 -17.19
N ARG A 86 -1.18 2.20 -16.75
CA ARG A 86 0.06 1.65 -16.21
C ARG A 86 -0.17 1.09 -14.80
N GLN A 87 0.10 -0.20 -14.63
CA GLN A 87 0.21 -0.86 -13.33
C GLN A 87 1.66 -1.28 -13.14
N ALA A 88 2.40 -0.53 -12.38
CA ALA A 88 3.84 -0.70 -12.22
C ALA A 88 4.25 -0.83 -10.75
N PHE A 89 5.46 -1.34 -10.54
CA PHE A 89 6.06 -1.49 -9.23
C PHE A 89 7.55 -1.16 -9.31
N ARG A 90 8.10 -0.63 -8.24
CA ARG A 90 9.50 -0.22 -8.11
C ARG A 90 10.21 -1.07 -7.06
N LEU A 91 11.49 -1.25 -7.27
CA LEU A 91 12.39 -1.92 -6.33
C LEU A 91 13.49 -0.95 -5.93
N VAL A 92 13.70 -0.80 -4.61
CA VAL A 92 14.70 0.11 -4.03
C VAL A 92 15.58 -0.69 -3.07
N ARG A 93 16.90 -0.69 -3.32
CA ARG A 93 17.87 -1.32 -2.42
C ARG A 93 18.38 -0.29 -1.43
N ARG A 94 18.13 -0.51 -0.15
CA ARG A 94 18.50 0.41 0.92
C ARG A 94 19.94 0.19 1.39
N PRO A 95 20.61 1.25 1.90
CA PRO A 95 21.96 1.13 2.46
C PRO A 95 22.06 0.17 3.66
N ASN A 96 20.97 -0.01 4.41
CA ASN A 96 20.90 -0.95 5.55
C ASN A 96 20.76 -2.42 5.15
N GLY A 97 20.80 -2.73 3.86
CA GLY A 97 20.66 -4.10 3.33
C GLY A 97 19.22 -4.56 3.10
N ASN A 98 18.23 -3.77 3.47
CA ASN A 98 16.84 -4.06 3.15
C ASN A 98 16.50 -3.70 1.71
N VAL A 99 15.36 -4.22 1.24
CA VAL A 99 14.78 -3.89 -0.07
C VAL A 99 13.34 -3.44 0.13
N ILE A 100 12.97 -2.36 -0.55
CA ILE A 100 11.58 -1.92 -0.65
C ILE A 100 11.05 -2.31 -2.02
N LEU A 101 9.86 -2.94 -2.03
CA LEU A 101 9.00 -3.05 -3.19
C LEU A 101 7.83 -2.10 -3.00
N ALA A 102 7.54 -1.26 -3.99
CA ALA A 102 6.48 -0.27 -3.92
C ALA A 102 5.59 -0.31 -5.16
N SER A 103 4.30 -0.03 -5.01
CA SER A 103 3.42 0.24 -6.14
C SER A 103 3.80 1.58 -6.80
N ASP A 104 3.53 1.71 -8.10
CA ASP A 104 3.85 2.89 -8.88
C ASP A 104 2.76 3.11 -9.94
N GLY A 105 1.73 3.87 -9.58
CA GLY A 105 0.60 4.17 -10.46
C GLY A 105 -0.78 4.23 -9.79
N LEU A 106 -0.93 3.79 -8.53
CA LEU A 106 -2.19 3.99 -7.79
C LEU A 106 -2.49 5.47 -7.53
N SER A 107 -1.46 6.29 -7.53
CA SER A 107 -1.52 7.74 -7.37
C SER A 107 -1.28 8.51 -8.67
N ASP A 108 -1.30 7.88 -9.83
CA ASP A 108 -1.30 8.58 -11.10
C ASP A 108 -2.61 9.37 -11.26
N PRO A 109 -2.61 10.55 -11.89
CA PRO A 109 -3.84 11.23 -12.29
C PRO A 109 -4.75 10.30 -13.10
N PHE A 110 -6.06 10.42 -12.92
CA PHE A 110 -7.01 9.63 -13.71
C PHE A 110 -6.94 10.01 -15.18
N ASP A 111 -6.72 9.04 -16.04
CA ASP A 111 -6.73 9.18 -17.50
C ASP A 111 -8.17 9.03 -18.08
N ASP A 112 -9.08 8.47 -17.30
CA ASP A 112 -10.50 8.30 -17.62
C ASP A 112 -11.36 8.96 -16.54
N ILE A 113 -12.05 10.05 -16.87
CA ILE A 113 -12.94 10.77 -15.97
C ILE A 113 -14.12 9.95 -15.43
N THR A 114 -14.41 8.80 -16.05
CA THR A 114 -15.42 7.87 -15.55
C THR A 114 -14.94 7.07 -14.34
N LEU A 115 -13.61 7.03 -14.09
CA LEU A 115 -13.00 6.33 -12.97
C LEU A 115 -12.80 7.24 -11.76
N GLY A 116 -12.62 8.55 -11.97
CA GLY A 116 -12.37 9.48 -10.90
C GLY A 116 -12.22 10.92 -11.35
N ASP A 117 -12.00 11.82 -10.39
CA ASP A 117 -11.78 13.24 -10.64
C ASP A 117 -10.36 13.46 -11.19
N GLY A 118 -10.26 14.08 -12.38
CA GLY A 118 -8.98 14.45 -12.98
C GLY A 118 -8.16 15.50 -12.19
N ASN A 119 -8.73 16.08 -11.12
CA ASN A 119 -8.04 17.02 -10.24
C ASN A 119 -7.43 16.37 -8.99
N VAL A 120 -7.38 15.05 -8.92
CA VAL A 120 -6.78 14.30 -7.81
C VAL A 120 -5.69 13.36 -8.28
N ASN A 121 -4.73 13.08 -7.41
CA ASN A 121 -3.73 12.05 -7.63
C ASN A 121 -4.33 10.66 -7.35
N GLY A 122 -5.05 10.13 -8.31
CA GLY A 122 -5.61 8.79 -8.33
C GLY A 122 -6.30 8.40 -7.04
N PHE A 123 -5.94 7.25 -6.47
CA PHE A 123 -6.48 6.81 -5.18
C PHE A 123 -5.81 7.48 -3.97
N GLY A 124 -4.89 8.42 -4.16
CA GLY A 124 -4.25 9.21 -3.12
C GLY A 124 -3.27 8.44 -2.23
N LEU A 125 -2.81 7.27 -2.68
CA LEU A 125 -1.83 6.46 -1.95
C LEU A 125 -0.99 5.58 -2.87
N GLU A 126 0.17 5.16 -2.35
CA GLU A 126 0.97 4.05 -2.87
C GLU A 126 1.29 3.10 -1.73
N PHE A 127 1.36 1.80 -2.02
CA PHE A 127 1.75 0.79 -1.04
C PHE A 127 3.22 0.45 -1.17
N TYR A 128 3.82 0.04 -0.05
CA TYR A 128 5.15 -0.54 -0.06
C TYR A 128 5.30 -1.66 0.96
N ILE A 129 6.19 -2.59 0.67
CA ILE A 129 6.66 -3.62 1.57
C ILE A 129 8.18 -3.52 1.69
N GLU A 130 8.70 -3.49 2.91
CA GLU A 130 10.14 -3.55 3.17
C GLU A 130 10.49 -4.95 3.68
N THR A 131 11.58 -5.52 3.18
CA THR A 131 12.01 -6.88 3.49
C THR A 131 13.55 -6.94 3.57
N PRO A 132 14.15 -7.89 4.32
CA PRO A 132 15.58 -8.13 4.26
C PRO A 132 16.02 -8.47 2.84
N GLY A 133 17.17 -7.95 2.40
CA GLY A 133 17.66 -8.15 1.04
C GLY A 133 17.97 -9.59 0.69
N ASN A 134 18.27 -10.42 1.68
CA ASN A 134 18.48 -11.86 1.48
C ASN A 134 17.18 -12.68 1.32
N GLU A 135 16.02 -12.08 1.53
CA GLU A 135 14.72 -12.71 1.31
C GLU A 135 14.10 -12.35 -0.06
N ILE A 136 14.74 -11.48 -0.84
CA ILE A 136 14.25 -11.10 -2.17
C ILE A 136 15.18 -11.69 -3.24
N ALA A 137 14.58 -12.10 -4.35
CA ALA A 137 15.34 -12.62 -5.49
C ALA A 137 16.24 -11.53 -6.11
N GLU A 138 17.42 -11.95 -6.60
CA GLU A 138 18.37 -11.04 -7.22
C GLU A 138 17.87 -10.50 -8.58
N THR A 139 17.21 -11.37 -9.37
CA THR A 139 16.75 -10.97 -10.70
C THR A 139 15.34 -10.39 -10.64
N ILE A 140 15.10 -9.35 -11.42
CA ILE A 140 13.79 -8.69 -11.50
C ILE A 140 12.67 -9.62 -11.96
N HIS A 141 13.01 -10.63 -12.77
CA HIS A 141 12.06 -11.63 -13.24
C HIS A 141 11.58 -12.54 -12.09
N ASP A 142 12.49 -12.94 -11.21
CA ASP A 142 12.16 -13.81 -10.08
C ASP A 142 11.51 -13.04 -8.92
N VAL A 143 11.79 -11.72 -8.81
CA VAL A 143 11.07 -10.84 -7.88
C VAL A 143 9.56 -10.93 -8.08
N LYS A 144 9.07 -11.01 -9.33
CA LYS A 144 7.62 -11.16 -9.61
C LYS A 144 7.01 -12.44 -9.05
N LYS A 145 7.80 -13.47 -8.78
CA LYS A 145 7.36 -14.74 -8.19
C LYS A 145 7.46 -14.73 -6.66
N SER A 146 8.11 -13.72 -6.08
CA SER A 146 8.31 -13.64 -4.64
C SER A 146 7.01 -13.35 -3.89
N TRP A 147 6.94 -13.80 -2.64
CA TRP A 147 5.80 -13.54 -1.78
C TRP A 147 5.58 -12.03 -1.53
N GLN A 148 6.66 -11.26 -1.49
CA GLN A 148 6.62 -9.82 -1.32
C GLN A 148 5.86 -9.15 -2.48
N PHE A 149 6.23 -9.52 -3.71
CA PHE A 149 5.56 -8.98 -4.89
C PHE A 149 4.11 -9.43 -4.96
N GLN A 150 3.81 -10.71 -4.70
CA GLN A 150 2.45 -11.23 -4.73
C GLN A 150 1.56 -10.55 -3.68
N LEU A 151 2.08 -10.32 -2.47
CA LEU A 151 1.36 -9.61 -1.41
C LEU A 151 1.10 -8.15 -1.79
N LEU A 152 2.13 -7.42 -2.24
CA LEU A 152 2.01 -6.04 -2.69
C LEU A 152 1.02 -5.92 -3.85
N TYR A 153 1.13 -6.80 -4.84
CA TYR A 153 0.23 -6.85 -6.00
C TYR A 153 -1.21 -7.06 -5.57
N THR A 154 -1.47 -8.09 -4.76
CA THR A 154 -2.83 -8.42 -4.29
C THR A 154 -3.44 -7.27 -3.50
N VAL A 155 -2.70 -6.65 -2.56
CA VAL A 155 -3.17 -5.49 -1.78
C VAL A 155 -3.47 -4.32 -2.71
N SER A 156 -2.61 -4.05 -3.70
CA SER A 156 -2.82 -2.97 -4.67
C SER A 156 -4.07 -3.19 -5.52
N GLN A 157 -4.32 -4.43 -5.97
CA GLN A 157 -5.53 -4.76 -6.73
C GLN A 157 -6.80 -4.65 -5.88
N LEU A 158 -6.75 -5.08 -4.61
CA LEU A 158 -7.87 -4.93 -3.67
C LEU A 158 -8.19 -3.44 -3.45
N ALA A 159 -7.18 -2.60 -3.27
CA ALA A 159 -7.36 -1.16 -3.10
C ALA A 159 -7.95 -0.50 -4.35
N ALA A 160 -7.46 -0.86 -5.53
CA ALA A 160 -8.00 -0.38 -6.81
C ALA A 160 -9.47 -0.81 -7.02
N GLY A 161 -9.79 -2.06 -6.67
CA GLY A 161 -11.17 -2.58 -6.75
C GLY A 161 -12.13 -1.90 -5.77
N HIS A 162 -11.62 -1.42 -4.63
CA HIS A 162 -12.43 -0.67 -3.64
C HIS A 162 -12.62 0.81 -4.02
N GLY A 163 -11.62 1.44 -4.63
CA GLY A 163 -11.62 2.85 -5.05
C GLY A 163 -11.53 3.89 -3.94
N GLY A 164 -12.15 3.65 -2.78
CA GLY A 164 -12.21 4.61 -1.65
C GLY A 164 -11.31 4.27 -0.45
N ILE A 165 -10.31 3.45 -0.63
CA ILE A 165 -9.47 2.94 0.49
C ILE A 165 -8.74 4.05 1.26
N ARG A 166 -8.39 5.15 0.60
CA ARG A 166 -7.71 6.30 1.23
C ARG A 166 -8.55 6.90 2.36
N ALA A 167 -9.83 7.15 2.13
CA ALA A 167 -10.73 7.71 3.14
C ALA A 167 -10.86 6.79 4.36
N ILE A 168 -10.94 5.47 4.13
CA ILE A 168 -10.98 4.48 5.21
C ILE A 168 -9.68 4.50 6.01
N MET A 169 -8.52 4.60 5.34
CA MET A 169 -7.23 4.69 6.01
C MET A 169 -7.05 5.99 6.79
N ASP A 170 -7.63 7.09 6.30
CA ASP A 170 -7.58 8.38 7.01
C ASP A 170 -8.41 8.34 8.30
N ASP A 171 -9.52 7.62 8.32
CA ASP A 171 -10.37 7.41 9.50
C ASP A 171 -9.76 6.39 10.47
N MET A 172 -9.47 5.19 10.00
CA MET A 172 -9.08 4.06 10.84
C MET A 172 -7.59 4.01 11.16
N LYS A 173 -6.73 4.71 10.43
CA LYS A 173 -5.26 4.73 10.50
C LYS A 173 -4.61 3.38 10.16
N LEU A 174 -5.11 2.28 10.71
CA LEU A 174 -4.64 0.93 10.52
C LEU A 174 -5.74 0.06 9.93
N LEU A 175 -5.45 -0.62 8.84
CA LEU A 175 -6.33 -1.62 8.25
C LEU A 175 -5.65 -3.00 8.28
N SER A 176 -6.45 -4.04 8.19
CA SER A 176 -5.96 -5.40 8.00
C SER A 176 -6.72 -6.08 6.88
N THR A 177 -6.05 -6.93 6.15
CA THR A 177 -6.65 -7.73 5.08
C THR A 177 -6.03 -9.11 5.02
N GLU A 178 -6.72 -10.03 4.36
CA GLU A 178 -6.22 -11.35 4.03
C GLU A 178 -6.05 -11.43 2.50
N ALA A 179 -4.82 -11.72 2.05
CA ALA A 179 -4.45 -11.79 0.64
C ALA A 179 -4.51 -13.24 0.14
N GLU A 180 -5.20 -13.46 -0.98
CA GLU A 180 -5.22 -14.74 -1.69
C GLU A 180 -4.06 -14.83 -2.69
N GLY A 181 -3.64 -16.05 -3.04
CA GLY A 181 -2.61 -16.32 -4.06
C GLY A 181 -1.17 -16.10 -3.63
N VAL A 182 -0.94 -15.60 -2.40
CA VAL A 182 0.41 -15.37 -1.86
C VAL A 182 1.02 -16.66 -1.33
N ASN A 183 0.21 -17.59 -0.86
CA ASN A 183 0.62 -18.86 -0.23
C ASN A 183 1.54 -19.71 -1.11
N GLU A 184 1.35 -19.67 -2.45
CA GLU A 184 2.17 -20.43 -3.38
C GLU A 184 3.61 -19.93 -3.48
N ALA A 185 3.82 -18.65 -3.22
CA ALA A 185 5.13 -18.00 -3.20
C ALA A 185 5.84 -18.12 -1.85
N ILE A 186 5.20 -18.69 -0.81
CA ILE A 186 5.79 -18.93 0.51
C ILE A 186 6.29 -20.37 0.58
N ALA A 187 7.56 -20.55 0.99
CA ALA A 187 8.13 -21.85 1.18
C ALA A 187 7.36 -22.67 2.23
N GLU A 188 7.28 -23.98 2.02
CA GLU A 188 6.43 -24.91 2.81
C GLU A 188 6.67 -24.80 4.32
N GLU A 189 7.95 -24.67 4.72
CA GLU A 189 8.34 -24.55 6.12
C GLU A 189 7.72 -23.34 6.84
N HIS A 190 7.40 -22.26 6.11
CA HIS A 190 6.83 -21.04 6.68
C HIS A 190 5.29 -21.00 6.62
N ARG A 191 4.67 -21.80 5.73
CA ARG A 191 3.21 -21.79 5.53
C ARG A 191 2.43 -22.05 6.81
N LYS A 192 2.90 -22.95 7.64
CA LYS A 192 2.24 -23.30 8.92
C LYS A 192 2.09 -22.09 9.86
N ALA A 193 3.02 -21.13 9.80
CA ALA A 193 3.00 -19.95 10.66
C ALA A 193 2.29 -18.73 10.04
N LEU A 194 2.11 -18.71 8.72
CA LEU A 194 1.72 -17.52 7.97
C LEU A 194 0.42 -17.69 7.17
N VAL A 195 0.06 -18.90 6.76
CA VAL A 195 -1.07 -19.19 5.88
C VAL A 195 -2.21 -19.80 6.67
N ASN A 196 -3.39 -19.20 6.59
CA ASN A 196 -4.57 -19.69 7.31
C ASN A 196 -5.22 -20.88 6.58
N GLY A 197 -6.23 -21.49 7.22
CA GLY A 197 -6.94 -22.67 6.69
C GLY A 197 -7.65 -22.44 5.35
N ALA A 198 -7.84 -21.18 4.93
CA ALA A 198 -8.38 -20.81 3.61
C ALA A 198 -7.29 -20.54 2.56
N GLY A 199 -6.02 -20.79 2.87
CA GLY A 199 -4.90 -20.52 1.96
C GLY A 199 -4.54 -19.04 1.83
N ARG A 200 -4.96 -18.18 2.77
CA ARG A 200 -4.74 -16.74 2.74
C ARG A 200 -3.66 -16.31 3.71
N VAL A 201 -3.04 -15.18 3.41
CA VAL A 201 -1.97 -14.55 4.20
C VAL A 201 -2.48 -13.23 4.78
N GLY A 202 -2.26 -13.01 6.08
CA GLY A 202 -2.67 -11.78 6.75
C GLY A 202 -1.69 -10.64 6.51
N ALA A 203 -2.22 -9.42 6.35
CA ALA A 203 -1.44 -8.19 6.28
C ALA A 203 -2.05 -7.08 7.15
N LEU A 204 -1.18 -6.30 7.79
CA LEU A 204 -1.52 -5.04 8.46
C LEU A 204 -1.03 -3.88 7.60
N LEU A 205 -1.89 -2.90 7.36
CA LEU A 205 -1.63 -1.75 6.50
C LEU A 205 -1.58 -0.47 7.34
N GLY A 206 -0.64 0.43 7.01
CA GLY A 206 -0.59 1.77 7.58
C GLY A 206 0.29 1.92 8.82
N LEU A 207 1.19 0.95 9.11
CA LEU A 207 2.24 1.18 10.09
C LEU A 207 3.13 2.34 9.64
N GLN A 208 3.52 3.19 10.59
CA GLN A 208 4.37 4.33 10.35
C GLN A 208 5.70 4.17 11.08
N SER A 209 6.75 4.80 10.56
CA SER A 209 8.02 4.96 11.29
C SER A 209 7.74 5.66 12.62
N PRO A 210 8.46 5.30 13.70
CA PRO A 210 8.41 6.08 14.93
C PRO A 210 8.80 7.54 14.58
N GLN A 211 7.88 8.46 14.76
CA GLN A 211 8.24 9.87 14.72
C GLN A 211 9.00 10.15 16.01
N ASP A 212 10.26 10.52 15.91
CA ASP A 212 10.96 11.13 17.03
C ASP A 212 10.26 12.44 17.38
N SER A 213 9.35 12.35 18.36
CA SER A 213 8.56 13.48 18.87
C SER A 213 9.41 14.53 19.64
N SER A 214 10.73 14.46 19.50
CA SER A 214 11.67 15.33 20.21
C SER A 214 12.70 15.96 19.29
N SER A 215 12.29 16.77 18.31
CA SER A 215 13.19 17.85 17.86
C SER A 215 12.51 18.81 16.88
N ALA A 216 11.90 19.84 17.44
CA ALA A 216 11.82 21.14 16.79
C ALA A 216 13.21 21.81 16.91
N SER A 217 14.26 21.24 16.34
CA SER A 217 15.56 21.89 16.16
C SER A 217 16.01 21.71 14.71
N ALA A 218 16.04 22.83 14.00
CA ALA A 218 16.23 22.97 12.56
C ALA A 218 17.67 22.69 12.05
N ASP A 219 18.56 22.10 12.85
CA ASP A 219 19.99 21.99 12.54
C ASP A 219 20.58 20.58 12.70
N LYS A 220 19.80 19.53 12.44
CA LYS A 220 20.40 18.22 12.19
C LYS A 220 20.09 17.81 10.76
N GLU A 221 21.14 17.74 9.92
CA GLU A 221 21.14 16.89 8.71
C GLU A 221 20.61 15.53 9.14
N ALA A 222 19.34 15.31 8.88
CA ALA A 222 18.63 14.16 9.36
C ALA A 222 19.12 12.95 8.58
N ASP A 223 19.82 12.07 9.23
CA ASP A 223 19.87 10.65 8.91
C ASP A 223 18.43 10.07 9.07
N SER A 224 17.49 10.60 8.29
CA SER A 224 16.10 10.12 8.25
C SER A 224 16.03 8.91 7.34
N THR A 225 16.52 7.77 7.85
CA THR A 225 16.45 6.48 7.17
C THR A 225 15.02 5.93 7.08
N GLY A 226 14.01 6.65 7.58
CA GLY A 226 12.61 6.24 7.56
C GLY A 226 11.91 6.55 6.24
N VAL A 227 10.99 5.67 5.81
CA VAL A 227 10.07 5.96 4.69
C VAL A 227 9.12 7.08 5.14
N PRO A 228 8.99 8.18 4.37
CA PRO A 228 8.08 9.27 4.75
C PRO A 228 6.61 8.81 4.68
N GLU A 229 5.75 9.44 5.47
CA GLU A 229 4.31 9.14 5.43
C GLU A 229 3.65 9.58 4.13
N ARG A 230 4.22 10.60 3.47
CA ARG A 230 3.64 11.25 2.29
C ARG A 230 4.70 11.49 1.23
N ILE A 231 4.26 11.50 -0.01
CA ILE A 231 5.09 11.88 -1.14
C ILE A 231 5.02 13.40 -1.31
N PRO A 232 6.13 14.13 -1.17
CA PRO A 232 6.15 15.57 -1.42
C PRO A 232 5.97 15.87 -2.92
N ASP A 233 5.62 17.11 -3.23
CA ASP A 233 5.57 17.68 -4.59
C ASP A 233 4.65 16.94 -5.58
N MET A 234 3.66 16.21 -5.09
CA MET A 234 2.64 15.61 -5.94
C MET A 234 1.81 16.72 -6.62
N PRO A 235 1.51 16.61 -7.94
CA PRO A 235 1.00 17.73 -8.72
C PRO A 235 -0.43 18.18 -8.40
N LEU A 236 -1.26 17.31 -7.85
CA LEU A 236 -2.69 17.60 -7.64
C LEU A 236 -3.06 17.53 -6.16
N THR A 237 -3.06 16.34 -5.57
CA THR A 237 -3.45 16.13 -4.18
C THR A 237 -2.37 15.36 -3.43
N GLU A 238 -2.43 15.41 -2.11
CA GLU A 238 -1.54 14.65 -1.23
C GLU A 238 -1.65 13.14 -1.47
N VAL A 239 -0.50 12.46 -1.48
CA VAL A 239 -0.38 11.01 -1.64
C VAL A 239 0.32 10.41 -0.43
N LYS A 240 -0.30 9.40 0.18
CA LYS A 240 0.27 8.63 1.30
C LYS A 240 1.12 7.47 0.81
N LEU A 241 2.20 7.19 1.56
CA LEU A 241 2.93 5.94 1.49
C LEU A 241 2.44 5.01 2.61
N VAL A 242 1.95 3.84 2.23
CA VAL A 242 1.31 2.89 3.12
C VAL A 242 2.12 1.61 3.23
N ASN A 243 2.67 1.37 4.43
CA ASN A 243 3.39 0.12 4.71
C ASN A 243 2.45 -1.08 4.69
N ILE A 244 2.93 -2.20 4.12
CA ILE A 244 2.31 -3.52 4.24
C ILE A 244 3.19 -4.37 5.16
N LYS A 245 2.65 -4.75 6.31
CA LYS A 245 3.30 -5.66 7.26
C LYS A 245 2.69 -7.05 7.14
N LEU A 246 3.52 -8.04 6.79
CA LEU A 246 3.13 -9.45 6.81
C LEU A 246 2.84 -9.89 8.25
N LEU A 247 1.71 -10.57 8.46
CA LEU A 247 1.27 -11.06 9.76
C LEU A 247 1.47 -12.56 9.89
N THR A 248 1.85 -13.00 11.09
CA THR A 248 1.74 -14.41 11.49
C THR A 248 0.28 -14.76 11.80
N LEU A 249 -0.04 -16.07 11.83
CA LEU A 249 -1.39 -16.52 12.18
C LEU A 249 -1.83 -16.12 13.59
N ALA A 250 -0.88 -16.06 14.55
CA ALA A 250 -1.19 -15.61 15.90
C ALA A 250 -1.58 -14.12 15.91
N GLU A 251 -0.85 -13.29 15.17
CA GLU A 251 -1.13 -11.87 15.02
C GLU A 251 -2.45 -11.62 14.27
N LEU A 252 -2.70 -12.37 13.20
CA LEU A 252 -3.97 -12.32 12.46
C LEU A 252 -5.14 -12.70 13.36
N LYS A 253 -4.97 -13.76 14.17
CA LYS A 253 -5.97 -14.18 15.16
C LYS A 253 -6.27 -13.08 16.18
N LEU A 254 -5.24 -12.39 16.71
CA LEU A 254 -5.44 -11.27 17.63
C LEU A 254 -6.30 -10.17 17.00
N ILE A 255 -6.07 -9.84 15.71
CA ILE A 255 -6.89 -8.87 14.99
C ILE A 255 -8.32 -9.40 14.81
N THR A 256 -8.49 -10.66 14.41
CA THR A 256 -9.81 -11.27 14.21
C THR A 256 -10.64 -11.25 15.50
N ASP A 257 -9.99 -11.54 16.62
CA ASP A 257 -10.67 -11.60 17.93
C ASP A 257 -10.99 -10.19 18.48
N ARG A 258 -10.17 -9.18 18.20
CA ARG A 258 -10.27 -7.84 18.86
C ARG A 258 -10.49 -6.67 17.91
N GLY A 259 -10.54 -6.89 16.61
CA GLY A 259 -10.81 -5.85 15.61
C GLY A 259 -9.81 -4.67 15.66
N ALA A 260 -10.31 -3.46 15.80
CA ALA A 260 -9.49 -2.24 15.85
C ALA A 260 -8.50 -2.22 17.02
N GLU A 261 -8.91 -2.74 18.21
CA GLU A 261 -8.02 -2.85 19.37
C GLU A 261 -6.85 -3.81 19.09
N GLY A 262 -7.12 -4.94 18.42
CA GLY A 262 -6.09 -5.89 18.01
C GLY A 262 -5.06 -5.25 17.06
N ARG A 263 -5.50 -4.48 16.06
CA ARG A 263 -4.60 -3.72 15.17
C ARG A 263 -3.75 -2.70 15.93
N LYS A 264 -4.37 -1.94 16.83
CA LYS A 264 -3.66 -0.97 17.68
C LYS A 264 -2.62 -1.68 18.54
N ARG A 265 -3.00 -2.77 19.21
CA ARG A 265 -2.09 -3.55 20.05
C ARG A 265 -0.89 -4.08 19.27
N LEU A 266 -1.11 -4.62 18.07
CA LEU A 266 0.00 -5.05 17.21
C LEU A 266 0.90 -3.88 16.80
N SER A 267 0.34 -2.71 16.50
CA SER A 267 1.15 -1.55 16.16
C SER A 267 2.06 -1.08 17.31
N GLU A 268 1.67 -1.33 18.56
CA GLU A 268 2.48 -1.06 19.75
C GLU A 268 3.55 -2.14 19.96
N LEU A 269 3.25 -3.40 19.64
CA LEU A 269 4.19 -4.53 19.76
C LEU A 269 5.27 -4.51 18.68
N PHE A 270 4.94 -4.06 17.47
CA PHE A 270 5.93 -3.82 16.45
C PHE A 270 6.77 -2.59 16.80
N ALA A 271 7.94 -2.78 17.37
CA ALA A 271 8.83 -1.72 17.85
C ALA A 271 10.21 -1.81 17.17
N GLY A 272 11.02 -0.76 17.35
CA GLY A 272 12.40 -0.71 16.85
C GLY A 272 12.52 -0.60 15.32
N PRO A 273 13.73 -0.81 14.79
CA PRO A 273 14.04 -0.64 13.36
C PRO A 273 13.29 -1.63 12.47
N GLU A 274 12.96 -2.82 13.00
CA GLU A 274 12.24 -3.88 12.30
C GLU A 274 10.72 -3.66 12.23
N ARG A 275 10.22 -2.56 12.79
CA ARG A 275 8.77 -2.27 12.86
C ARG A 275 8.07 -2.40 11.51
N LEU A 276 8.67 -1.83 10.46
CA LEU A 276 8.09 -1.81 9.11
C LEU A 276 8.54 -2.97 8.23
N VAL A 277 9.55 -3.73 8.68
CA VAL A 277 10.15 -4.82 7.89
C VAL A 277 9.30 -6.08 7.98
N SER A 278 8.94 -6.64 6.84
CA SER A 278 8.25 -7.92 6.69
C SER A 278 9.24 -9.02 6.34
N SER A 279 9.24 -10.12 7.08
CA SER A 279 10.14 -11.26 6.89
C SER A 279 9.41 -12.57 7.20
N LEU A 280 9.74 -13.64 6.47
CA LEU A 280 9.24 -14.98 6.75
C LEU A 280 9.87 -15.57 8.04
N HIS A 281 11.04 -15.06 8.42
CA HIS A 281 11.84 -15.59 9.54
C HIS A 281 11.61 -14.85 10.86
N ARG A 282 10.83 -13.75 10.85
CA ARG A 282 10.60 -13.03 12.09
C ARG A 282 9.72 -13.83 13.06
N PRO A 283 9.99 -13.77 14.37
CA PRO A 283 9.08 -14.34 15.35
C PRO A 283 7.75 -13.60 15.37
N SER A 284 6.69 -14.26 15.86
CA SER A 284 5.44 -13.59 16.17
C SER A 284 5.65 -12.56 17.28
N ALA A 285 4.92 -11.44 17.21
CA ALA A 285 4.90 -10.42 18.25
C ALA A 285 3.93 -10.76 19.41
N VAL A 286 3.16 -11.85 19.26
CA VAL A 286 2.17 -12.35 20.23
C VAL A 286 2.29 -13.85 20.40
#